data_a4448c1ea692f2ed500db77c71af8641
#
_entry.id   a4448c1ea692f2ed500db77c71af8641
#
_cell.length_a   1.000
_cell.length_b   1.000
_cell.length_c   1.000
_cell.angle_alpha   90.00
_cell.angle_beta   90.00
_cell.angle_gamma   90.00
#
_symmetry.space_group_name_H-M   'P 1'
#
loop_
_entity.id
_entity.type
_entity.pdbx_description
1 polymer ?
#
loop_
_entity_poly.entity_id
_entity_poly.type
_entity_poly.pdbx_seq_one_letter_code
_entity_poly.pdbx_strand_id
1 'polypeptide(L)'
;MLGWRPDIAELKRLVRPNTKLICINNASNPIGTVLDADTLGQIAEIARSVGAYVLCDEVYLPLENTEAFMSMADVYEKAIVTNSVSKTYSTPAARVGWVVADEEISNRIRTYRDYTMICGGVFNDALATYVLEHKDKILERNRKIVFGNRDIAQAWIDTQHRVSWTAPQGVSTSFIQLDIPEDDEEFCKRLLVERGVLLVPGSRFELPCGVRLGYCASEDVLREGLRLLGKALAEFDR
;
A
#
# COMPACT_ATOMS: atom_id res chain seq x y z
N MET A 1 -9.49 -18.68 -2.14
CA MET A 1 -8.48 -17.64 -1.84
C MET A 1 -8.98 -16.80 -0.68
N LEU A 2 -8.13 -16.47 0.30
CA LEU A 2 -8.48 -15.67 1.50
C LEU A 2 -8.68 -14.16 1.21
N GLY A 3 -8.98 -13.77 -0.02
CA GLY A 3 -9.19 -12.35 -0.40
C GLY A 3 -7.98 -11.45 -0.12
N TRP A 4 -6.76 -11.98 -0.26
CA TRP A 4 -5.51 -11.26 0.03
C TRP A 4 -5.38 -10.80 1.49
N ARG A 5 -5.91 -11.59 2.41
CA ARG A 5 -5.71 -11.41 3.86
C ARG A 5 -4.58 -12.33 4.35
N PRO A 6 -3.85 -11.93 5.40
CA PRO A 6 -2.84 -12.79 5.99
C PRO A 6 -3.46 -14.09 6.52
N ASP A 7 -2.78 -15.21 6.29
CA ASP A 7 -3.11 -16.48 6.93
C ASP A 7 -2.62 -16.46 8.38
N ILE A 8 -3.55 -16.23 9.29
CA ILE A 8 -3.25 -16.14 10.73
C ILE A 8 -2.74 -17.49 11.29
N ALA A 9 -3.23 -18.61 10.76
CA ALA A 9 -2.76 -19.92 11.20
C ALA A 9 -1.30 -20.14 10.76
N GLU A 10 -0.95 -19.70 9.56
CA GLU A 10 0.43 -19.73 9.11
C GLU A 10 1.33 -18.78 9.91
N LEU A 11 0.90 -17.54 10.14
CA LEU A 11 1.63 -16.58 10.97
C LEU A 11 1.94 -17.19 12.35
N LYS A 12 0.94 -17.82 12.96
CA LYS A 12 1.11 -18.50 14.26
C LYS A 12 2.15 -19.63 14.22
N ARG A 13 2.28 -20.34 13.09
CA ARG A 13 3.31 -21.39 12.90
C ARG A 13 4.71 -20.81 12.66
N LEU A 14 4.81 -19.65 12.02
CA LEU A 14 6.07 -19.00 11.70
C LEU A 14 6.69 -18.28 12.89
N VAL A 15 5.86 -17.74 13.79
CA VAL A 15 6.32 -17.02 14.98
C VAL A 15 6.92 -18.01 15.98
N ARG A 16 8.10 -17.68 16.48
CA ARG A 16 8.91 -18.50 17.41
C ARG A 16 9.25 -17.70 18.67
N PRO A 17 9.69 -18.35 19.78
CA PRO A 17 10.05 -17.64 21.01
C PRO A 17 11.15 -16.56 20.85
N ASN A 18 11.97 -16.66 19.82
CA ASN A 18 13.01 -15.68 19.49
C ASN A 18 12.59 -14.66 18.43
N THR A 19 11.35 -14.68 17.95
CA THR A 19 10.82 -13.62 17.05
C THR A 19 10.81 -12.29 17.80
N LYS A 20 11.41 -11.26 17.22
CA LYS A 20 11.53 -9.91 17.81
C LYS A 20 10.62 -8.88 17.15
N LEU A 21 10.30 -9.09 15.88
CA LEU A 21 9.55 -8.16 15.08
C LEU A 21 8.67 -8.89 14.07
N ILE A 22 7.42 -8.46 13.95
CA ILE A 22 6.49 -8.81 12.87
C ILE A 22 6.28 -7.54 12.04
N CYS A 23 6.52 -7.61 10.72
CA CYS A 23 6.36 -6.46 9.83
C CYS A 23 5.12 -6.67 8.95
N ILE A 24 4.24 -5.69 8.95
CA ILE A 24 3.03 -5.64 8.12
C ILE A 24 2.84 -4.26 7.51
N ASN A 25 1.96 -4.14 6.52
CA ASN A 25 1.46 -2.85 6.05
C ASN A 25 -0.08 -2.85 6.03
N ASN A 26 -0.67 -1.71 6.39
CA ASN A 26 -2.12 -1.50 6.44
C ASN A 26 -2.48 -0.04 6.08
N ALA A 27 -3.10 0.26 4.92
CA ALA A 27 -3.49 -0.72 3.90
C ALA A 27 -2.30 -1.26 3.11
N SER A 28 -2.53 -2.43 2.52
CA SER A 28 -1.47 -3.19 1.85
C SER A 28 -0.99 -2.56 0.54
N ASN A 29 0.31 -2.48 0.37
CA ASN A 29 0.98 -2.26 -0.92
C ASN A 29 1.68 -3.58 -1.30
N PRO A 30 1.37 -4.21 -2.46
CA PRO A 30 0.72 -3.61 -3.63
C PRO A 30 -0.80 -3.80 -3.71
N ILE A 31 -1.45 -4.56 -2.85
CA ILE A 31 -2.77 -5.15 -3.09
C ILE A 31 -3.91 -4.15 -2.85
N GLY A 32 -3.76 -3.25 -1.87
CA GLY A 32 -4.77 -2.26 -1.54
C GLY A 32 -5.87 -2.75 -0.58
N THR A 33 -5.68 -3.89 0.09
CA THR A 33 -6.61 -4.38 1.12
C THR A 33 -6.33 -3.74 2.47
N VAL A 34 -7.39 -3.58 3.27
CA VAL A 34 -7.33 -3.07 4.64
C VAL A 34 -7.60 -4.21 5.61
N LEU A 35 -6.77 -4.34 6.64
CA LEU A 35 -6.98 -5.31 7.71
C LEU A 35 -8.01 -4.76 8.68
N ASP A 36 -8.96 -5.62 9.05
CA ASP A 36 -9.97 -5.30 10.05
C ASP A 36 -9.45 -5.45 11.48
N ALA A 37 -10.22 -4.93 12.43
CA ALA A 37 -9.88 -4.96 13.85
C ALA A 37 -9.62 -6.38 14.39
N ASP A 38 -10.38 -7.36 13.92
CA ASP A 38 -10.21 -8.76 14.33
C ASP A 38 -8.87 -9.31 13.87
N THR A 39 -8.51 -9.10 12.60
CA THR A 39 -7.22 -9.50 12.04
C THR A 39 -6.05 -8.83 12.77
N LEU A 40 -6.13 -7.52 13.02
CA LEU A 40 -5.11 -6.79 13.79
C LEU A 40 -5.00 -7.33 15.21
N GLY A 41 -6.14 -7.60 15.87
CA GLY A 41 -6.19 -8.21 17.19
C GLY A 41 -5.51 -9.57 17.25
N GLN A 42 -5.76 -10.44 16.27
CA GLN A 42 -5.12 -11.76 16.18
C GLN A 42 -3.60 -11.64 15.97
N ILE A 43 -3.13 -10.70 15.15
CA ILE A 43 -1.70 -10.42 14.98
C ILE A 43 -1.09 -9.94 16.30
N ALA A 44 -1.76 -9.04 17.01
CA ALA A 44 -1.33 -8.54 18.31
C ALA A 44 -1.18 -9.66 19.35
N GLU A 45 -2.17 -10.57 19.45
CA GLU A 45 -2.13 -11.71 20.35
C GLU A 45 -0.94 -12.64 20.08
N ILE A 46 -0.67 -12.92 18.79
CA ILE A 46 0.48 -13.72 18.38
C ILE A 46 1.79 -13.02 18.77
N ALA A 47 1.92 -11.73 18.49
CA ALA A 47 3.11 -10.94 18.85
C ALA A 47 3.32 -10.91 20.37
N ARG A 48 2.23 -10.70 21.14
CA ARG A 48 2.24 -10.66 22.60
C ARG A 48 2.70 -11.96 23.20
N SER A 49 2.33 -13.11 22.61
CA SER A 49 2.69 -14.44 23.12
C SER A 49 4.20 -14.69 23.17
N VAL A 50 4.99 -13.96 22.39
CA VAL A 50 6.47 -14.06 22.35
C VAL A 50 7.18 -12.75 22.69
N GLY A 51 6.43 -11.70 23.04
CA GLY A 51 6.94 -10.38 23.38
C GLY A 51 7.55 -9.61 22.19
N ALA A 52 7.15 -9.95 20.96
CA ALA A 52 7.62 -9.29 19.74
C ALA A 52 6.97 -7.92 19.54
N TYR A 53 7.67 -7.00 18.87
CA TYR A 53 7.08 -5.78 18.34
C TYR A 53 6.31 -6.06 17.03
N VAL A 54 5.36 -5.18 16.70
CA VAL A 54 4.71 -5.17 15.39
C VAL A 54 5.01 -3.83 14.72
N LEU A 55 5.78 -3.87 13.63
CA LEU A 55 5.97 -2.72 12.74
C LEU A 55 4.85 -2.73 11.70
N CYS A 56 4.02 -1.70 11.71
CA CYS A 56 2.94 -1.52 10.76
C CYS A 56 3.18 -0.25 9.93
N ASP A 57 3.38 -0.41 8.63
CA ASP A 57 3.41 0.74 7.72
C ASP A 57 1.99 1.12 7.33
N GLU A 58 1.53 2.28 7.82
CA GLU A 58 0.19 2.83 7.61
C GLU A 58 0.19 4.05 6.67
N VAL A 59 1.19 4.17 5.82
CA VAL A 59 1.31 5.29 4.88
C VAL A 59 0.15 5.40 3.89
N TYR A 60 -0.54 4.28 3.61
CA TYR A 60 -1.72 4.21 2.78
C TYR A 60 -2.99 4.14 3.64
N LEU A 61 -3.44 5.26 4.19
CA LEU A 61 -4.74 5.29 4.87
C LEU A 61 -5.87 5.18 3.85
N PRO A 62 -6.89 4.33 4.10
CA PRO A 62 -8.01 4.17 3.19
C PRO A 62 -8.86 5.44 3.15
N LEU A 63 -9.15 5.94 1.95
CA LEU A 63 -9.95 7.14 1.75
C LEU A 63 -11.46 6.89 1.89
N GLU A 64 -11.90 5.63 1.86
CA GLU A 64 -13.32 5.25 1.90
C GLU A 64 -13.93 5.45 3.28
N ASN A 65 -13.20 5.11 4.33
CA ASN A 65 -13.65 5.27 5.70
C ASN A 65 -12.47 5.53 6.63
N THR A 66 -11.87 6.71 6.49
CA THR A 66 -10.69 7.09 7.28
C THR A 66 -10.97 7.15 8.78
N GLU A 67 -12.22 7.42 9.19
CA GLU A 67 -12.61 7.49 10.60
C GLU A 67 -12.77 6.10 11.25
N ALA A 68 -13.09 5.08 10.45
CA ALA A 68 -13.17 3.69 10.92
C ALA A 68 -11.86 2.92 10.76
N PHE A 69 -10.81 3.54 10.23
CA PHE A 69 -9.50 2.92 10.14
C PHE A 69 -8.93 2.72 11.55
N MET A 70 -8.59 1.48 11.86
CA MET A 70 -7.95 1.12 13.11
C MET A 70 -6.44 1.04 12.92
N SER A 71 -5.69 1.84 13.65
CA SER A 71 -4.23 1.75 13.67
C SER A 71 -3.77 0.58 14.53
N MET A 72 -2.63 -0.02 14.15
CA MET A 72 -1.99 -1.03 15.00
C MET A 72 -1.57 -0.45 16.37
N ALA A 73 -1.32 0.85 16.44
CA ALA A 73 -1.02 1.56 17.70
C ALA A 73 -2.20 1.58 18.69
N ASP A 74 -3.44 1.47 18.19
CA ASP A 74 -4.64 1.42 19.04
C ASP A 74 -4.93 -0.01 19.54
N VAL A 75 -4.25 -1.01 18.96
CA VAL A 75 -4.52 -2.45 19.22
C VAL A 75 -3.43 -3.10 20.06
N TYR A 76 -2.18 -2.64 19.92
CA TYR A 76 -1.04 -3.32 20.53
C TYR A 76 -0.05 -2.34 21.17
N GLU A 77 0.29 -2.58 22.42
CA GLU A 77 1.18 -1.74 23.24
C GLU A 77 2.64 -1.70 22.74
N LYS A 78 3.08 -2.72 21.99
CA LYS A 78 4.40 -2.77 21.33
C LYS A 78 4.28 -2.58 19.82
N ALA A 79 3.32 -1.78 19.38
CA ALA A 79 3.27 -1.37 17.99
C ALA A 79 4.32 -0.30 17.68
N ILE A 80 4.86 -0.37 16.46
CA ILE A 80 5.67 0.69 15.84
C ILE A 80 4.96 1.02 14.53
N VAL A 81 4.28 2.15 14.48
CA VAL A 81 3.52 2.58 13.31
C VAL A 81 4.30 3.64 12.55
N THR A 82 4.43 3.48 11.24
CA THR A 82 5.00 4.50 10.35
C THR A 82 3.93 5.11 9.47
N ASN A 83 3.98 6.42 9.29
CA ASN A 83 3.07 7.14 8.40
C ASN A 83 3.75 8.39 7.81
N SER A 84 3.14 9.02 6.79
CA SER A 84 3.69 10.22 6.16
C SER A 84 2.64 11.01 5.38
N VAL A 85 2.99 12.23 4.99
CA VAL A 85 2.18 13.04 4.07
C VAL A 85 2.32 12.61 2.61
N SER A 86 3.13 11.58 2.31
CA SER A 86 3.54 11.25 0.94
C SER A 86 2.44 10.61 0.09
N LYS A 87 1.58 9.77 0.67
CA LYS A 87 0.63 8.93 -0.10
C LYS A 87 -0.79 9.44 0.04
N THR A 88 -1.45 9.16 1.14
CA THR A 88 -2.85 9.56 1.37
C THR A 88 -3.06 11.08 1.24
N TYR A 89 -2.09 11.89 1.65
CA TYR A 89 -2.13 13.35 1.53
C TYR A 89 -1.49 13.88 0.24
N SER A 90 -1.06 13.03 -0.69
CA SER A 90 -0.53 13.41 -2.03
C SER A 90 0.62 14.42 -2.02
N THR A 91 1.44 14.44 -0.97
CA THR A 91 2.55 15.39 -0.83
C THR A 91 3.91 14.69 -0.67
N PRO A 92 4.33 13.85 -1.64
CA PRO A 92 5.57 13.07 -1.53
C PRO A 92 6.83 13.96 -1.54
N ALA A 93 6.76 15.16 -2.12
CA ALA A 93 7.87 16.09 -2.20
C ALA A 93 8.25 16.72 -0.84
N ALA A 94 7.33 16.74 0.13
CA ALA A 94 7.61 17.26 1.48
C ALA A 94 8.64 16.44 2.24
N ARG A 95 8.81 15.15 1.94
CA ARG A 95 9.73 14.23 2.64
C ARG A 95 9.55 14.22 4.16
N VAL A 96 8.30 14.30 4.62
CA VAL A 96 7.93 14.29 6.04
C VAL A 96 7.07 13.07 6.36
N GLY A 97 7.42 12.41 7.45
CA GLY A 97 6.68 11.31 8.04
C GLY A 97 6.91 11.27 9.55
N TRP A 98 6.22 10.37 10.21
CA TRP A 98 6.29 10.19 11.66
C TRP A 98 6.24 8.72 12.03
N VAL A 99 6.68 8.45 13.26
CA VAL A 99 6.58 7.15 13.90
C VAL A 99 5.75 7.30 15.18
N VAL A 100 4.85 6.38 15.41
CA VAL A 100 4.13 6.21 16.67
C VAL A 100 4.63 4.91 17.31
N ALA A 101 5.14 4.99 18.53
CA ALA A 101 5.66 3.85 19.27
C ALA A 101 5.66 4.17 20.77
N ASP A 102 5.98 3.18 21.60
CA ASP A 102 6.21 3.41 23.03
C ASP A 102 7.37 4.40 23.27
N GLU A 103 7.48 4.89 24.50
CA GLU A 103 8.47 5.90 24.88
C GLU A 103 9.91 5.40 24.68
N GLU A 104 10.19 4.13 24.99
CA GLU A 104 11.53 3.57 24.87
C GLU A 104 11.97 3.57 23.40
N ILE A 105 11.15 3.03 22.51
CA ILE A 105 11.44 2.97 21.07
C ILE A 105 11.51 4.38 20.48
N SER A 106 10.59 5.26 20.84
CA SER A 106 10.57 6.65 20.37
C SER A 106 11.86 7.40 20.76
N ASN A 107 12.35 7.22 21.98
CA ASN A 107 13.61 7.82 22.46
C ASN A 107 14.82 7.24 21.71
N ARG A 108 14.85 5.93 21.46
CA ARG A 108 15.91 5.28 20.68
C ARG A 108 15.94 5.80 19.24
N ILE A 109 14.77 5.88 18.57
CA ILE A 109 14.68 6.41 17.20
C ILE A 109 15.18 7.86 17.17
N ARG A 110 14.81 8.71 18.14
CA ARG A 110 15.28 10.08 18.24
C ARG A 110 16.79 10.16 18.36
N THR A 111 17.40 9.34 19.20
CA THR A 111 18.85 9.26 19.35
C THR A 111 19.55 8.89 18.05
N TYR A 112 19.06 7.86 17.33
CA TYR A 112 19.64 7.46 16.04
C TYR A 112 19.40 8.50 14.94
N ARG A 113 18.28 9.23 14.99
CA ARG A 113 17.99 10.31 14.05
C ARG A 113 19.06 11.38 14.06
N ASP A 114 19.61 11.73 15.22
CA ASP A 114 20.66 12.73 15.35
C ASP A 114 21.95 12.35 14.57
N TYR A 115 22.17 11.05 14.36
CA TYR A 115 23.31 10.55 13.56
C TYR A 115 22.99 10.37 12.07
N THR A 116 21.71 10.36 11.68
CA THR A 116 21.30 10.09 10.30
C THR A 116 20.79 11.33 9.57
N MET A 117 20.02 12.17 10.21
CA MET A 117 19.35 13.29 9.56
C MET A 117 19.40 14.60 10.36
N ILE A 118 19.66 14.58 11.66
CA ILE A 118 19.66 15.70 12.61
C ILE A 118 18.28 16.38 12.67
N CYS A 119 17.86 17.10 11.62
CA CYS A 119 16.56 17.75 11.50
C CYS A 119 16.04 17.72 10.07
N GLY A 120 14.73 17.87 9.90
CA GLY A 120 14.09 18.12 8.61
C GLY A 120 14.30 19.55 8.14
N GLY A 121 14.06 19.82 6.86
CA GLY A 121 14.07 21.17 6.34
C GLY A 121 12.86 21.99 6.83
N VAL A 122 13.05 23.22 7.22
CA VAL A 122 11.99 24.12 7.71
C VAL A 122 10.84 24.26 6.69
N PHE A 123 11.16 24.34 5.40
CA PHE A 123 10.13 24.43 4.34
C PHE A 123 9.33 23.12 4.23
N ASN A 124 9.98 22.00 4.40
CA ASN A 124 9.33 20.68 4.33
C ASN A 124 8.36 20.52 5.51
N ASP A 125 8.77 20.93 6.69
CA ASP A 125 7.96 20.90 7.91
C ASP A 125 6.76 21.84 7.80
N ALA A 126 6.98 23.09 7.38
CA ALA A 126 5.90 24.06 7.14
C ALA A 126 4.89 23.56 6.08
N LEU A 127 5.37 22.92 5.00
CA LEU A 127 4.50 22.33 3.98
C LEU A 127 3.69 21.16 4.55
N ALA A 128 4.30 20.29 5.33
CA ALA A 128 3.60 19.16 5.94
C ALA A 128 2.56 19.63 6.96
N THR A 129 2.88 20.64 7.77
CA THR A 129 1.96 21.29 8.71
C THR A 129 0.74 21.85 7.96
N TYR A 130 0.98 22.65 6.91
CA TYR A 130 -0.10 23.19 6.08
C TYR A 130 -1.00 22.09 5.50
N VAL A 131 -0.42 21.02 4.99
CA VAL A 131 -1.15 19.86 4.44
C VAL A 131 -2.05 19.22 5.49
N LEU A 132 -1.54 19.02 6.70
CA LEU A 132 -2.31 18.38 7.78
C LEU A 132 -3.42 19.30 8.32
N GLU A 133 -3.16 20.60 8.42
CA GLU A 133 -4.18 21.60 8.82
C GLU A 133 -5.31 21.73 7.77
N HIS A 134 -5.02 21.45 6.49
CA HIS A 134 -5.98 21.53 5.40
C HIS A 134 -6.38 20.14 4.85
N LYS A 135 -6.15 19.08 5.63
CA LYS A 135 -6.34 17.68 5.21
C LYS A 135 -7.70 17.39 4.60
N ASP A 136 -8.77 17.99 5.11
CA ASP A 136 -10.13 17.68 4.65
C ASP A 136 -10.35 18.01 3.17
N LYS A 137 -9.86 19.17 2.71
CA LYS A 137 -9.91 19.57 1.30
C LYS A 137 -9.05 18.65 0.42
N ILE A 138 -7.88 18.28 0.91
CA ILE A 138 -6.95 17.39 0.21
C ILE A 138 -7.55 16.00 0.08
N LEU A 139 -8.09 15.47 1.17
CA LEU A 139 -8.71 14.14 1.18
C LEU A 139 -9.98 14.10 0.32
N GLU A 140 -10.80 15.16 0.31
CA GLU A 140 -11.96 15.25 -0.59
C GLU A 140 -11.55 15.17 -2.06
N ARG A 141 -10.53 15.94 -2.46
CA ARG A 141 -9.98 15.87 -3.82
C ARG A 141 -9.45 14.48 -4.14
N ASN A 142 -8.69 13.89 -3.23
CA ASN A 142 -8.06 12.59 -3.44
C ASN A 142 -9.11 11.47 -3.52
N ARG A 143 -10.18 11.53 -2.72
CA ARG A 143 -11.33 10.61 -2.84
C ARG A 143 -11.92 10.63 -4.24
N LYS A 144 -12.17 11.81 -4.80
CA LYS A 144 -12.74 11.93 -6.16
C LYS A 144 -11.86 11.26 -7.20
N ILE A 145 -10.54 11.45 -7.12
CA ILE A 145 -9.58 10.82 -8.04
C ILE A 145 -9.52 9.30 -7.84
N VAL A 146 -9.32 8.86 -6.60
CA VAL A 146 -9.14 7.43 -6.30
C VAL A 146 -10.37 6.62 -6.67
N PHE A 147 -11.57 7.08 -6.28
CA PHE A 147 -12.79 6.35 -6.57
C PHE A 147 -13.18 6.40 -8.05
N GLY A 148 -13.10 7.58 -8.68
CA GLY A 148 -13.37 7.69 -10.11
C GLY A 148 -12.45 6.81 -10.95
N ASN A 149 -11.17 6.80 -10.64
CA ASN A 149 -10.19 5.98 -11.36
C ASN A 149 -10.31 4.48 -11.03
N ARG A 150 -10.71 4.13 -9.79
CA ARG A 150 -11.03 2.75 -9.43
C ARG A 150 -12.21 2.22 -10.27
N ASP A 151 -13.25 3.01 -10.42
CA ASP A 151 -14.42 2.64 -11.20
C ASP A 151 -14.07 2.47 -12.70
N ILE A 152 -13.20 3.31 -13.25
CA ILE A 152 -12.65 3.16 -14.60
C ILE A 152 -11.87 1.84 -14.73
N ALA A 153 -10.99 1.56 -13.78
CA ALA A 153 -10.19 0.34 -13.79
C ALA A 153 -11.09 -0.91 -13.64
N GLN A 154 -12.11 -0.88 -12.74
CA GLN A 154 -13.07 -1.96 -12.58
C GLN A 154 -13.84 -2.23 -13.87
N ALA A 155 -14.41 -1.18 -14.49
CA ALA A 155 -15.13 -1.32 -15.75
C ALA A 155 -14.26 -1.92 -16.87
N TRP A 156 -12.97 -1.57 -16.91
CA TRP A 156 -12.03 -2.18 -17.85
C TRP A 156 -11.76 -3.65 -17.50
N ILE A 157 -11.50 -3.99 -16.24
CA ILE A 157 -11.24 -5.36 -15.78
C ILE A 157 -12.42 -6.27 -16.13
N ASP A 158 -13.66 -5.80 -15.96
CA ASP A 158 -14.87 -6.56 -16.25
C ASP A 158 -15.01 -6.94 -17.74
N THR A 159 -14.26 -6.27 -18.62
CA THR A 159 -14.20 -6.59 -20.05
C THR A 159 -13.05 -7.54 -20.41
N GLN A 160 -12.18 -7.88 -19.47
CA GLN A 160 -10.98 -8.70 -19.73
C GLN A 160 -11.17 -10.12 -19.18
N HIS A 161 -10.74 -11.14 -19.92
CA HIS A 161 -10.80 -12.53 -19.47
C HIS A 161 -9.49 -13.06 -18.88
N ARG A 162 -8.35 -12.33 -19.13
CA ARG A 162 -7.02 -12.71 -18.65
C ARG A 162 -6.57 -11.96 -17.40
N VAL A 163 -7.43 -11.16 -16.83
CA VAL A 163 -7.09 -10.37 -15.62
C VAL A 163 -8.15 -10.53 -14.56
N SER A 164 -7.71 -10.48 -13.33
CA SER A 164 -8.58 -10.38 -12.16
C SER A 164 -7.93 -9.53 -11.09
N TRP A 165 -8.72 -8.94 -10.23
CA TRP A 165 -8.23 -8.25 -9.06
C TRP A 165 -9.18 -8.39 -7.87
N THR A 166 -8.68 -8.10 -6.69
CA THR A 166 -9.52 -7.69 -5.57
C THR A 166 -9.56 -6.18 -5.58
N ALA A 167 -10.74 -5.58 -5.73
CA ALA A 167 -10.87 -4.14 -5.79
C ALA A 167 -10.25 -3.48 -4.55
N PRO A 168 -9.37 -2.46 -4.72
CA PRO A 168 -8.69 -1.83 -3.60
C PRO A 168 -9.66 -1.04 -2.73
N GLN A 169 -9.41 -1.03 -1.42
CA GLN A 169 -10.27 -0.42 -0.42
C GLN A 169 -9.91 1.07 -0.18
N GLY A 170 -10.06 1.89 -1.23
CA GLY A 170 -9.87 3.35 -1.12
C GLY A 170 -8.41 3.80 -1.02
N VAL A 171 -7.46 3.01 -1.52
CA VAL A 171 -6.05 3.40 -1.63
C VAL A 171 -5.62 3.57 -3.08
N SER A 172 -4.48 4.19 -3.32
CA SER A 172 -4.02 4.60 -4.65
C SER A 172 -3.29 3.52 -5.45
N THR A 173 -3.23 2.30 -4.96
CA THR A 173 -2.52 1.17 -5.57
C THR A 173 -3.39 -0.08 -5.55
N SER A 174 -3.18 -0.95 -6.52
CA SER A 174 -3.86 -2.22 -6.65
C SER A 174 -2.97 -3.27 -7.29
N PHE A 175 -3.34 -4.53 -7.14
CA PHE A 175 -2.67 -5.65 -7.77
C PHE A 175 -3.62 -6.35 -8.74
N ILE A 176 -3.20 -6.46 -9.98
CA ILE A 176 -3.90 -7.19 -11.04
C ILE A 176 -3.19 -8.53 -11.24
N GLN A 177 -3.91 -9.63 -11.09
CA GLN A 177 -3.45 -10.96 -11.49
C GLN A 177 -3.58 -11.12 -13.00
N LEU A 178 -2.57 -11.73 -13.62
CA LEU A 178 -2.50 -11.98 -15.05
C LEU A 178 -2.54 -13.49 -15.32
N ASP A 179 -3.41 -13.92 -16.21
CA ASP A 179 -3.44 -15.28 -16.77
C ASP A 179 -2.76 -15.27 -18.14
N ILE A 180 -1.43 -15.23 -18.12
CA ILE A 180 -0.58 -15.23 -19.31
C ILE A 180 0.57 -16.25 -19.14
N PRO A 181 1.08 -16.84 -20.23
CA PRO A 181 2.19 -17.79 -20.18
C PRO A 181 3.56 -17.11 -20.03
N GLU A 182 3.64 -15.79 -20.21
CA GLU A 182 4.86 -15.00 -20.10
C GLU A 182 5.16 -14.64 -18.64
N ASP A 183 6.43 -14.59 -18.27
CA ASP A 183 6.89 -14.08 -16.97
C ASP A 183 6.48 -12.61 -16.79
N ASP A 184 6.04 -12.24 -15.60
CA ASP A 184 5.49 -10.90 -15.34
C ASP A 184 6.54 -9.77 -15.47
N GLU A 185 7.81 -10.05 -15.19
CA GLU A 185 8.89 -9.08 -15.40
C GLU A 185 9.19 -8.86 -16.88
N GLU A 186 9.26 -9.93 -17.67
CA GLU A 186 9.46 -9.84 -19.12
C GLU A 186 8.27 -9.17 -19.80
N PHE A 187 7.05 -9.52 -19.39
CA PHE A 187 5.84 -8.84 -19.85
C PHE A 187 5.88 -7.32 -19.56
N CYS A 188 6.23 -6.91 -18.33
CA CYS A 188 6.32 -5.50 -17.96
C CYS A 188 7.41 -4.76 -18.77
N LYS A 189 8.57 -5.38 -19.02
CA LYS A 189 9.64 -4.81 -19.85
C LYS A 189 9.17 -4.61 -21.29
N ARG A 190 8.56 -5.62 -21.88
CA ARG A 190 8.02 -5.57 -23.24
C ARG A 190 6.93 -4.50 -23.34
N LEU A 191 5.98 -4.47 -22.41
CA LEU A 191 4.91 -3.48 -22.36
C LEU A 191 5.45 -2.04 -22.29
N LEU A 192 6.49 -1.81 -21.51
CA LEU A 192 7.15 -0.51 -21.40
C LEU A 192 7.82 -0.12 -22.72
N VAL A 193 8.61 -1.01 -23.30
CA VAL A 193 9.41 -0.71 -24.51
C VAL A 193 8.51 -0.53 -25.74
N GLU A 194 7.52 -1.38 -25.92
CA GLU A 194 6.71 -1.39 -27.14
C GLU A 194 5.51 -0.43 -27.07
N ARG A 195 5.00 -0.14 -25.86
CA ARG A 195 3.74 0.60 -25.69
C ARG A 195 3.84 1.79 -24.75
N GLY A 196 4.96 1.99 -24.08
CA GLY A 196 5.17 3.09 -23.15
C GLY A 196 4.36 2.99 -21.85
N VAL A 197 3.88 1.80 -21.48
CA VAL A 197 3.10 1.57 -20.25
C VAL A 197 4.01 0.98 -19.18
N LEU A 198 4.20 1.73 -18.10
CA LEU A 198 5.00 1.30 -16.95
C LEU A 198 4.11 0.70 -15.86
N LEU A 199 4.29 -0.58 -15.60
CA LEU A 199 3.75 -1.32 -14.46
C LEU A 199 4.89 -1.92 -13.64
N VAL A 200 4.60 -2.28 -12.40
CA VAL A 200 5.60 -2.99 -11.56
C VAL A 200 5.23 -4.45 -11.52
N PRO A 201 6.13 -5.37 -11.94
CA PRO A 201 5.86 -6.80 -11.93
C PRO A 201 5.63 -7.32 -10.52
N GLY A 202 4.73 -8.27 -10.38
CA GLY A 202 4.34 -8.85 -9.10
C GLY A 202 5.47 -9.62 -8.44
N SER A 203 6.36 -10.22 -9.23
CA SER A 203 7.57 -10.90 -8.76
C SER A 203 8.45 -10.02 -7.87
N ARG A 204 8.41 -8.68 -8.02
CA ARG A 204 9.11 -7.74 -7.14
C ARG A 204 8.48 -7.58 -5.75
N PHE A 205 7.32 -8.17 -5.54
CA PHE A 205 6.59 -8.25 -4.27
C PHE A 205 6.40 -9.70 -3.80
N GLU A 206 7.14 -10.65 -4.40
CA GLU A 206 6.96 -12.09 -4.17
C GLU A 206 5.53 -12.59 -4.52
N LEU A 207 4.87 -11.88 -5.45
CA LEU A 207 3.52 -12.16 -5.96
C LEU A 207 3.59 -12.39 -7.47
N PRO A 208 4.14 -13.51 -7.94
CA PRO A 208 4.28 -13.77 -9.38
C PRO A 208 2.93 -13.86 -10.07
N CYS A 209 2.95 -13.82 -11.41
CA CYS A 209 1.77 -13.85 -12.27
C CYS A 209 0.85 -12.65 -12.08
N GLY A 210 1.41 -11.46 -11.93
CA GLY A 210 0.62 -10.25 -11.80
C GLY A 210 1.43 -8.96 -11.85
N VAL A 211 0.73 -7.85 -11.74
CA VAL A 211 1.33 -6.51 -11.80
C VAL A 211 0.68 -5.56 -10.80
N ARG A 212 1.49 -4.68 -10.23
CA ARG A 212 0.96 -3.55 -9.48
C ARG A 212 0.55 -2.43 -10.42
N LEU A 213 -0.71 -2.03 -10.34
CA LEU A 213 -1.27 -0.87 -11.00
C LEU A 213 -1.39 0.30 -10.03
N GLY A 214 -0.65 1.39 -10.28
CA GLY A 214 -0.92 2.69 -9.66
C GLY A 214 -1.91 3.46 -10.53
N TYR A 215 -3.14 3.63 -10.08
CA TYR A 215 -4.23 4.14 -10.91
C TYR A 215 -4.62 5.61 -10.64
N CYS A 216 -3.78 6.38 -9.95
CA CYS A 216 -4.06 7.78 -9.60
C CYS A 216 -3.47 8.81 -10.58
N ALA A 217 -3.21 8.42 -11.82
CA ALA A 217 -2.92 9.33 -12.93
C ALA A 217 -4.17 10.14 -13.33
N SER A 218 -4.03 11.09 -14.28
CA SER A 218 -5.21 11.69 -14.91
C SER A 218 -6.05 10.61 -15.62
N GLU A 219 -7.35 10.86 -15.72
CA GLU A 219 -8.30 9.89 -16.32
C GLU A 219 -7.87 9.47 -17.72
N ASP A 220 -7.43 10.43 -18.57
CA ASP A 220 -7.00 10.15 -19.94
C ASP A 220 -5.77 9.20 -19.97
N VAL A 221 -4.80 9.45 -19.10
CA VAL A 221 -3.60 8.60 -18.99
C VAL A 221 -3.97 7.19 -18.50
N LEU A 222 -4.86 7.09 -17.52
CA LEU A 222 -5.32 5.80 -17.03
C LEU A 222 -6.06 5.01 -18.12
N ARG A 223 -7.02 5.63 -18.80
CA ARG A 223 -7.79 4.99 -19.88
C ARG A 223 -6.88 4.52 -21.02
N GLU A 224 -5.95 5.36 -21.45
CA GLU A 224 -5.00 4.99 -22.49
C GLU A 224 -4.06 3.86 -22.06
N GLY A 225 -3.53 3.92 -20.84
CA GLY A 225 -2.70 2.84 -20.28
C GLY A 225 -3.44 1.50 -20.23
N LEU A 226 -4.68 1.48 -19.74
CA LEU A 226 -5.52 0.29 -19.70
C LEU A 226 -5.85 -0.23 -21.10
N ARG A 227 -6.13 0.65 -22.06
CA ARG A 227 -6.36 0.28 -23.47
C ARG A 227 -5.13 -0.38 -24.09
N LEU A 228 -3.94 0.15 -23.82
CA LEU A 228 -2.68 -0.41 -24.32
C LEU A 228 -2.34 -1.75 -23.65
N LEU A 229 -2.60 -1.86 -22.35
CA LEU A 229 -2.47 -3.13 -21.61
C LEU A 229 -3.41 -4.19 -22.20
N GLY A 230 -4.68 -3.87 -22.44
CA GLY A 230 -5.63 -4.78 -23.07
C GLY A 230 -5.19 -5.27 -24.45
N LYS A 231 -4.57 -4.39 -25.27
CA LYS A 231 -4.01 -4.80 -26.56
C LYS A 231 -2.83 -5.78 -26.41
N ALA A 232 -1.98 -5.58 -25.41
CA ALA A 232 -0.88 -6.51 -25.16
C ALA A 232 -1.38 -7.87 -24.65
N LEU A 233 -2.41 -7.90 -23.82
CA LEU A 233 -3.03 -9.13 -23.35
C LEU A 233 -3.70 -9.92 -24.48
N ALA A 234 -4.37 -9.25 -25.42
CA ALA A 234 -5.03 -9.88 -26.56
C ALA A 234 -4.05 -10.57 -27.54
N GLU A 235 -2.76 -10.31 -27.44
CA GLU A 235 -1.73 -11.00 -28.24
C GLU A 235 -1.60 -12.48 -27.85
N PHE A 236 -1.95 -12.82 -26.60
CA PHE A 236 -1.95 -14.21 -26.12
C PHE A 236 -3.19 -15.01 -26.54
N ASP A 237 -4.14 -14.41 -27.23
CA ASP A 237 -5.36 -15.07 -27.75
C ASP A 237 -5.20 -15.54 -29.20
N ARG A 238 -4.01 -15.33 -29.79
CA ARG A 238 -3.67 -15.71 -31.17
C ARG A 238 -2.83 -17.00 -31.17
#